data_20d9ce39e1ad38408649de5923c0ec74
#
_entry.id   20d9ce39e1ad38408649de5923c0ec74
#
_cell.length_a   1.000
_cell.length_b   1.000
_cell.length_c   1.000
_cell.angle_alpha   90.00
_cell.angle_beta   90.00
_cell.angle_gamma   90.00
#
_symmetry.space_group_name_H-M   'P 1'
#
loop_
_entity.id
_entity.type
_entity.pdbx_description
1 polymer ?
#
loop_
_entity_poly.entity_id
_entity_poly.type
_entity_poly.pdbx_seq_one_letter_code
_entity_poly.pdbx_strand_id
1 'polypeptide(L)'
;MFKKRTLRSIFVSLMLTALCCLTLVGCSSKSSDELPKLVIGCDNCRPYNYTDEDGKPAGMDVDLAKEACRRMGYEPVFEQIEWNRRDVLLASGKIDCLWSCFSMDGQEDRYAWVGPYMYSRQIVAVLYDSPIRHLSDLEGKSVAVRVGSKAETTFLEHSEEGVPQVQNVYCLSDLSEVITALRNDYVDACAGYAAAVREQLRNAGVEYRFLNEDFARAKLGIAFSKGSDEELRNKLSDALDEMLADGTTARILQAYGVNTDKVLGGEENE
;
A
#
# COMPACT_ATOMS: atom_id res chain seq x y z
N MET A 1 -41.46 -70.99 28.61
CA MET A 1 -40.83 -70.60 27.35
C MET A 1 -41.05 -69.06 26.98
N PHE A 2 -41.71 -68.32 27.84
CA PHE A 2 -42.07 -66.92 27.66
C PHE A 2 -41.05 -65.90 28.23
N LYS A 3 -40.17 -66.26 29.13
CA LYS A 3 -39.23 -65.32 29.77
C LYS A 3 -37.96 -64.95 28.92
N LYS A 4 -37.60 -65.74 27.90
CA LYS A 4 -36.41 -65.49 27.10
C LYS A 4 -36.68 -64.52 25.93
N ARG A 5 -37.93 -64.34 25.50
CA ARG A 5 -38.27 -63.44 24.38
C ARG A 5 -38.34 -61.97 24.82
N THR A 6 -38.85 -61.69 26.02
CA THR A 6 -38.94 -60.36 26.56
C THR A 6 -37.52 -59.75 26.87
N LEU A 7 -36.60 -60.57 27.35
CA LEU A 7 -35.23 -60.11 27.66
C LEU A 7 -34.45 -59.76 26.39
N ARG A 8 -34.65 -60.50 25.27
CA ARG A 8 -34.03 -60.17 24.00
C ARG A 8 -34.60 -58.89 23.37
N SER A 9 -35.92 -58.65 23.54
CA SER A 9 -36.54 -57.43 23.02
C SER A 9 -36.06 -56.16 23.74
N ILE A 10 -35.87 -56.27 25.06
CA ILE A 10 -35.35 -55.16 25.87
C ILE A 10 -33.89 -54.87 25.55
N PHE A 11 -33.04 -55.90 25.29
CA PHE A 11 -31.65 -55.73 24.91
C PHE A 11 -31.50 -55.11 23.51
N VAL A 12 -32.35 -55.50 22.54
CA VAL A 12 -32.35 -54.89 21.18
C VAL A 12 -32.82 -53.45 21.21
N SER A 13 -33.85 -53.13 22.04
CA SER A 13 -34.33 -51.75 22.22
C SER A 13 -33.32 -50.87 22.88
N LEU A 14 -32.58 -51.36 23.90
CA LEU A 14 -31.49 -50.61 24.58
C LEU A 14 -30.28 -50.39 23.64
N MET A 15 -29.98 -51.34 22.75
CA MET A 15 -28.89 -51.23 21.80
C MET A 15 -29.23 -50.25 20.66
N LEU A 16 -30.49 -50.16 20.24
CA LEU A 16 -30.96 -49.19 19.24
C LEU A 16 -30.97 -47.75 19.79
N THR A 17 -31.34 -47.58 21.09
CA THR A 17 -31.28 -46.25 21.73
C THR A 17 -29.82 -45.78 21.97
N ALA A 18 -28.90 -46.68 22.31
CA ALA A 18 -27.48 -46.38 22.46
C ALA A 18 -26.83 -46.00 21.12
N LEU A 19 -27.26 -46.60 19.98
CA LEU A 19 -26.76 -46.28 18.65
C LEU A 19 -27.28 -44.93 18.12
N CYS A 20 -28.50 -44.52 18.51
CA CYS A 20 -29.02 -43.18 18.18
C CYS A 20 -28.36 -42.06 18.99
N CYS A 21 -27.86 -42.32 20.20
CA CYS A 21 -27.13 -41.33 20.99
C CYS A 21 -25.67 -41.10 20.50
N LEU A 22 -25.10 -42.06 19.78
CA LEU A 22 -23.74 -41.95 19.22
C LEU A 22 -23.64 -41.13 17.92
N THR A 23 -24.77 -40.81 17.30
CA THR A 23 -24.79 -40.00 16.05
C THR A 23 -24.97 -38.50 16.30
N LEU A 24 -25.14 -38.07 17.57
CA LEU A 24 -25.24 -36.63 17.93
C LEU A 24 -23.91 -36.02 18.43
N VAL A 25 -22.80 -36.79 18.42
CA VAL A 25 -21.46 -36.24 18.59
C VAL A 25 -20.88 -36.01 17.20
N GLY A 26 -21.61 -35.23 16.40
CA GLY A 26 -21.22 -34.81 15.08
C GLY A 26 -20.91 -33.34 15.11
N CYS A 27 -19.71 -33.03 14.72
CA CYS A 27 -19.27 -31.74 14.23
C CYS A 27 -19.54 -30.55 15.15
N SER A 28 -18.89 -30.50 16.29
CA SER A 28 -18.34 -29.23 16.72
C SER A 28 -17.16 -28.96 15.78
N SER A 29 -17.44 -28.43 14.58
CA SER A 29 -16.45 -27.68 13.85
C SER A 29 -16.05 -26.55 14.83
N LYS A 30 -14.87 -26.63 15.42
CA LYS A 30 -14.17 -25.45 15.89
C LYS A 30 -14.09 -24.53 14.66
N SER A 31 -15.05 -23.61 14.52
CA SER A 31 -14.76 -22.39 13.81
C SER A 31 -13.58 -21.81 14.57
N SER A 32 -12.42 -21.87 14.01
CA SER A 32 -11.33 -21.01 14.46
C SER A 32 -11.90 -19.60 14.36
N ASP A 33 -12.05 -18.89 15.48
CA ASP A 33 -12.40 -17.46 15.51
C ASP A 33 -11.28 -16.59 14.91
N GLU A 34 -10.30 -17.19 14.25
CA GLU A 34 -9.24 -16.48 13.54
C GLU A 34 -9.75 -15.99 12.19
N LEU A 35 -9.69 -14.68 12.02
CA LEU A 35 -9.99 -14.03 10.74
C LEU A 35 -9.02 -14.50 9.65
N PRO A 36 -9.46 -14.61 8.40
CA PRO A 36 -8.55 -14.84 7.28
C PRO A 36 -7.53 -13.71 7.22
N LYS A 37 -6.29 -14.05 6.89
CA LYS A 37 -5.18 -13.08 6.81
C LYS A 37 -5.07 -12.50 5.42
N LEU A 38 -4.75 -11.21 5.34
CA LEU A 38 -4.28 -10.54 4.13
C LEU A 38 -2.83 -10.13 4.36
N VAL A 39 -1.90 -10.80 3.67
CA VAL A 39 -0.47 -10.52 3.78
C VAL A 39 -0.09 -9.41 2.81
N ILE A 40 0.26 -8.26 3.34
CA ILE A 40 0.53 -7.03 2.63
C ILE A 40 2.02 -6.77 2.58
N GLY A 41 2.62 -6.85 1.38
CA GLY A 41 4.01 -6.44 1.15
C GLY A 41 4.13 -4.92 1.08
N CYS A 42 5.02 -4.36 1.90
CA CYS A 42 5.28 -2.92 1.95
C CYS A 42 6.78 -2.64 2.10
N ASP A 43 7.21 -1.48 1.61
CA ASP A 43 8.56 -0.96 1.85
C ASP A 43 8.54 0.14 2.94
N ASN A 44 9.70 0.67 3.29
CA ASN A 44 9.80 1.76 4.26
C ASN A 44 9.71 3.11 3.52
N CYS A 45 8.52 3.66 3.42
CA CYS A 45 8.23 4.94 2.76
C CYS A 45 7.37 5.84 3.65
N ARG A 46 7.97 6.55 4.61
CA ARG A 46 7.26 7.53 5.45
C ARG A 46 6.68 8.66 4.59
N PRO A 47 5.47 9.15 4.87
CA PRO A 47 4.52 8.75 5.94
C PRO A 47 3.52 7.65 5.52
N TYR A 48 3.72 6.98 4.39
CA TYR A 48 2.81 5.94 3.87
C TYR A 48 2.91 4.65 4.67
N ASN A 49 4.10 4.02 4.66
CA ASN A 49 4.42 2.80 5.36
C ASN A 49 5.76 2.93 6.08
N TYR A 50 5.82 2.52 7.32
CA TYR A 50 7.08 2.45 8.07
C TYR A 50 6.91 1.59 9.32
N THR A 51 8.03 1.25 9.92
CA THR A 51 8.05 0.67 11.26
C THR A 51 8.27 1.79 12.29
N ASP A 52 7.41 1.87 13.30
CA ASP A 52 7.53 2.85 14.38
C ASP A 52 8.64 2.47 15.38
N GLU A 53 8.80 3.27 16.43
CA GLU A 53 9.83 3.07 17.47
C GLU A 53 9.59 1.79 18.30
N ASP A 54 8.36 1.31 18.35
CA ASP A 54 7.97 0.06 19.02
C ASP A 54 8.13 -1.18 18.12
N GLY A 55 8.58 -1.01 16.88
CA GLY A 55 8.71 -2.07 15.90
C GLY A 55 7.38 -2.46 15.22
N LYS A 56 6.34 -1.62 15.31
CA LYS A 56 5.02 -1.90 14.75
C LYS A 56 4.82 -1.20 13.40
N PRO A 57 4.03 -1.83 12.48
CA PRO A 57 3.63 -1.18 11.24
C PRO A 57 2.79 0.08 11.51
N ALA A 58 3.19 1.20 10.91
CA ALA A 58 2.57 2.51 11.03
C ALA A 58 2.59 3.25 9.68
N GLY A 59 1.76 4.30 9.54
CA GLY A 59 1.66 5.13 8.35
C GLY A 59 0.24 5.13 7.77
N MET A 60 0.00 6.06 6.85
CA MET A 60 -1.35 6.26 6.31
C MET A 60 -1.87 5.06 5.52
N ASP A 61 -1.02 4.37 4.74
CA ASP A 61 -1.40 3.16 4.02
C ASP A 61 -1.69 2.01 4.99
N VAL A 62 -0.93 1.93 6.10
CA VAL A 62 -1.15 0.95 7.16
C VAL A 62 -2.51 1.16 7.83
N ASP A 63 -2.87 2.40 8.13
CA ASP A 63 -4.14 2.72 8.78
C ASP A 63 -5.33 2.52 7.82
N LEU A 64 -5.16 2.86 6.53
CA LEU A 64 -6.14 2.54 5.49
C LEU A 64 -6.34 1.03 5.36
N ALA A 65 -5.26 0.26 5.31
CA ALA A 65 -5.30 -1.20 5.20
C ALA A 65 -5.96 -1.87 6.42
N LYS A 66 -5.64 -1.40 7.64
CA LYS A 66 -6.28 -1.88 8.87
C LYS A 66 -7.79 -1.67 8.85
N GLU A 67 -8.25 -0.50 8.43
CA GLU A 67 -9.69 -0.20 8.37
C GLU A 67 -10.38 -0.98 7.24
N ALA A 68 -9.79 -1.08 6.05
CA ALA A 68 -10.33 -1.88 4.96
C ALA A 68 -10.46 -3.35 5.36
N CYS A 69 -9.40 -3.94 5.92
CA CYS A 69 -9.41 -5.32 6.42
C CYS A 69 -10.46 -5.54 7.52
N ARG A 70 -10.63 -4.59 8.44
CA ARG A 70 -11.67 -4.65 9.46
C ARG A 70 -13.07 -4.74 8.84
N ARG A 71 -13.35 -3.97 7.78
CA ARG A 71 -14.65 -4.00 7.07
C ARG A 71 -14.86 -5.31 6.32
N MET A 72 -13.78 -5.85 5.74
CA MET A 72 -13.82 -7.12 5.02
C MET A 72 -13.89 -8.35 5.95
N GLY A 73 -13.62 -8.20 7.25
CA GLY A 73 -13.48 -9.32 8.18
C GLY A 73 -12.17 -10.09 8.00
N TYR A 74 -11.07 -9.39 7.68
CA TYR A 74 -9.71 -9.91 7.52
C TYR A 74 -8.78 -9.35 8.59
N GLU A 75 -7.71 -10.10 8.88
CA GLU A 75 -6.57 -9.66 9.68
C GLU A 75 -5.44 -9.19 8.74
N PRO A 76 -5.02 -7.90 8.76
CA PRO A 76 -3.90 -7.46 7.97
C PRO A 76 -2.57 -7.89 8.59
N VAL A 77 -1.69 -8.48 7.79
CA VAL A 77 -0.33 -8.84 8.17
C VAL A 77 0.63 -8.06 7.28
N PHE A 78 1.44 -7.20 7.87
CA PHE A 78 2.38 -6.36 7.12
C PHE A 78 3.75 -7.00 7.08
N GLU A 79 4.26 -7.25 5.85
CA GLU A 79 5.58 -7.79 5.58
C GLU A 79 6.46 -6.68 4.98
N GLN A 80 7.50 -6.29 5.71
CA GLN A 80 8.53 -5.40 5.17
C GLN A 80 9.35 -6.17 4.12
N ILE A 81 9.38 -5.67 2.90
CA ILE A 81 10.07 -6.31 1.78
C ILE A 81 11.14 -5.41 1.16
N GLU A 82 12.15 -6.02 0.57
CA GLU A 82 13.03 -5.34 -0.37
C GLU A 82 12.23 -5.09 -1.66
N TRP A 83 12.07 -3.82 -2.05
CA TRP A 83 11.17 -3.42 -3.15
C TRP A 83 11.52 -4.08 -4.50
N ASN A 84 12.80 -4.35 -4.75
CA ASN A 84 13.27 -5.05 -5.95
C ASN A 84 12.84 -6.53 -6.01
N ARG A 85 12.40 -7.11 -4.88
CA ARG A 85 11.92 -8.49 -4.78
C ARG A 85 10.41 -8.63 -4.84
N ARG A 86 9.67 -7.52 -4.92
CA ARG A 86 8.21 -7.48 -4.84
C ARG A 86 7.51 -8.47 -5.78
N ASP A 87 7.98 -8.54 -7.04
CA ASP A 87 7.34 -9.39 -8.05
C ASP A 87 7.49 -10.88 -7.74
N VAL A 88 8.67 -11.29 -7.28
CA VAL A 88 8.94 -12.68 -6.90
C VAL A 88 8.14 -13.08 -5.67
N LEU A 89 8.01 -12.18 -4.68
CA LEU A 89 7.25 -12.43 -3.47
C LEU A 89 5.75 -12.54 -3.77
N LEU A 90 5.23 -11.64 -4.62
CA LEU A 90 3.84 -11.65 -5.06
C LEU A 90 3.53 -12.90 -5.90
N ALA A 91 4.38 -13.23 -6.87
CA ALA A 91 4.20 -14.41 -7.73
C ALA A 91 4.27 -15.73 -6.97
N SER A 92 5.06 -15.79 -5.89
CA SER A 92 5.17 -16.99 -5.05
C SER A 92 4.05 -17.14 -4.03
N GLY A 93 3.14 -16.15 -3.89
CA GLY A 93 2.09 -16.14 -2.88
C GLY A 93 2.62 -15.95 -1.45
N LYS A 94 3.86 -15.47 -1.29
CA LYS A 94 4.41 -15.13 0.03
C LYS A 94 3.76 -13.86 0.60
N ILE A 95 3.33 -12.99 -0.28
CA ILE A 95 2.46 -11.84 -0.01
C ILE A 95 1.25 -11.91 -0.94
N ASP A 96 0.10 -11.46 -0.48
CA ASP A 96 -1.13 -11.44 -1.27
C ASP A 96 -1.21 -10.21 -2.16
N CYS A 97 -0.75 -9.07 -1.66
CA CYS A 97 -0.75 -7.80 -2.38
C CYS A 97 0.44 -6.91 -1.99
N LEU A 98 0.66 -5.88 -2.81
CA LEU A 98 1.56 -4.76 -2.54
C LEU A 98 0.72 -3.52 -2.23
N TRP A 99 0.87 -2.98 -1.02
CA TRP A 99 0.21 -1.74 -0.61
C TRP A 99 1.24 -0.82 0.07
N SER A 100 1.87 0.03 -0.72
CA SER A 100 2.99 0.85 -0.29
C SER A 100 3.24 2.02 -1.23
N CYS A 101 2.37 3.03 -1.22
CA CYS A 101 2.43 4.19 -2.13
C CYS A 101 2.78 3.82 -3.58
N PHE A 102 2.28 2.69 -4.06
CA PHE A 102 2.66 2.12 -5.34
C PHE A 102 1.87 2.73 -6.48
N SER A 103 2.58 3.35 -7.44
CA SER A 103 1.95 3.95 -8.62
C SER A 103 1.44 2.89 -9.58
N MET A 104 0.21 3.09 -10.04
CA MET A 104 -0.38 2.30 -11.12
C MET A 104 0.17 2.72 -12.49
N ASP A 105 0.61 3.98 -12.62
CA ASP A 105 0.98 4.58 -13.90
C ASP A 105 2.13 3.85 -14.57
N GLY A 106 1.89 3.43 -15.84
CA GLY A 106 2.84 2.66 -16.63
C GLY A 106 3.00 1.19 -16.22
N GLN A 107 2.16 0.71 -15.29
CA GLN A 107 2.17 -0.67 -14.81
C GLN A 107 0.77 -1.32 -14.82
N GLU A 108 -0.18 -0.71 -15.50
CA GLU A 108 -1.58 -1.13 -15.56
C GLU A 108 -1.70 -2.59 -16.03
N ASP A 109 -0.91 -2.96 -17.01
CA ASP A 109 -0.88 -4.31 -17.57
C ASP A 109 -0.04 -5.31 -16.81
N ARG A 110 0.70 -4.88 -15.78
CA ARG A 110 1.61 -5.77 -15.04
C ARG A 110 0.95 -6.49 -13.89
N TYR A 111 -0.01 -5.85 -13.23
CA TYR A 111 -0.69 -6.34 -12.04
C TYR A 111 -2.22 -6.36 -12.22
N ALA A 112 -2.92 -7.06 -11.34
CA ALA A 112 -4.33 -6.85 -11.10
C ALA A 112 -4.48 -5.80 -10.00
N TRP A 113 -5.02 -4.64 -10.35
CA TRP A 113 -5.08 -3.49 -9.46
C TRP A 113 -6.41 -3.37 -8.72
N VAL A 114 -6.35 -2.85 -7.50
CA VAL A 114 -7.48 -2.29 -6.76
C VAL A 114 -7.18 -0.82 -6.50
N GLY A 115 -8.14 0.05 -6.75
CA GLY A 115 -7.98 1.50 -6.64
C GLY A 115 -8.06 2.21 -8.01
N PRO A 116 -7.59 3.47 -8.11
CA PRO A 116 -6.72 4.18 -7.17
C PRO A 116 -7.41 4.53 -5.86
N TYR A 117 -6.72 4.36 -4.72
CA TYR A 117 -7.25 4.75 -3.42
C TYR A 117 -6.91 6.20 -3.03
N MET A 118 -5.91 6.78 -3.69
CA MET A 118 -5.55 8.20 -3.63
C MET A 118 -4.62 8.59 -4.77
N TYR A 119 -4.49 9.91 -4.97
CA TYR A 119 -3.53 10.50 -5.89
C TYR A 119 -2.38 11.14 -5.12
N SER A 120 -1.15 10.97 -5.57
CA SER A 120 0.01 11.61 -4.96
C SER A 120 0.64 12.61 -5.94
N ARG A 121 0.91 13.82 -5.45
CA ARG A 121 1.61 14.85 -6.22
C ARG A 121 3.09 14.50 -6.33
N GLN A 122 3.65 14.67 -7.52
CA GLN A 122 5.08 14.55 -7.76
C GLN A 122 5.69 15.96 -7.77
N ILE A 123 6.64 16.19 -6.88
CA ILE A 123 7.26 17.50 -6.69
C ILE A 123 8.77 17.43 -6.81
N VAL A 124 9.36 18.57 -7.10
CA VAL A 124 10.81 18.79 -6.99
C VAL A 124 11.11 19.62 -5.76
N ALA A 125 12.11 19.20 -5.01
CA ALA A 125 12.68 19.96 -3.91
C ALA A 125 14.13 20.33 -4.20
N VAL A 126 14.50 21.54 -3.77
CA VAL A 126 15.84 22.11 -3.87
C VAL A 126 16.26 22.68 -2.52
N LEU A 127 17.54 22.89 -2.29
CA LEU A 127 18.01 23.63 -1.11
C LEU A 127 17.40 25.04 -1.12
N TYR A 128 17.20 25.60 0.07
CA TYR A 128 16.49 26.88 0.23
C TYR A 128 17.11 28.03 -0.55
N ASP A 129 18.43 28.09 -0.61
CA ASP A 129 19.24 29.11 -1.28
C ASP A 129 19.50 28.82 -2.77
N SER A 130 19.08 27.64 -3.29
CA SER A 130 19.23 27.29 -4.72
C SER A 130 18.64 28.37 -5.63
N PRO A 131 19.24 28.70 -6.76
CA PRO A 131 18.68 29.64 -7.75
C PRO A 131 17.49 29.06 -8.52
N ILE A 132 17.31 27.73 -8.54
CA ILE A 132 16.24 27.02 -9.27
C ILE A 132 14.90 27.37 -8.65
N ARG A 133 13.94 27.91 -9.41
CA ARG A 133 12.60 28.32 -8.95
C ARG A 133 11.48 27.60 -9.67
N HIS A 134 11.69 27.25 -10.94
CA HIS A 134 10.71 26.63 -11.84
C HIS A 134 11.23 25.30 -12.35
N LEU A 135 10.34 24.45 -12.86
CA LEU A 135 10.73 23.18 -13.50
C LEU A 135 11.68 23.42 -14.68
N SER A 136 11.45 24.48 -15.46
CA SER A 136 12.33 24.85 -16.59
C SER A 136 13.78 25.12 -16.17
N ASP A 137 14.03 25.54 -14.94
CA ASP A 137 15.38 25.81 -14.44
C ASP A 137 16.19 24.54 -14.21
N LEU A 138 15.55 23.35 -14.29
CA LEU A 138 16.22 22.05 -14.18
C LEU A 138 16.96 21.67 -15.47
N GLU A 139 16.79 22.39 -16.58
CA GLU A 139 17.53 22.11 -17.80
C GLU A 139 19.04 22.12 -17.54
N GLY A 140 19.70 21.02 -17.92
CA GLY A 140 21.14 20.86 -17.69
C GLY A 140 21.57 20.66 -16.22
N LYS A 141 20.62 20.45 -15.30
CA LYS A 141 20.88 20.18 -13.88
C LYS A 141 20.92 18.70 -13.57
N SER A 142 21.32 18.36 -12.34
CA SER A 142 21.33 17.02 -11.81
C SER A 142 20.16 16.80 -10.83
N VAL A 143 19.44 15.70 -10.99
CA VAL A 143 18.28 15.36 -10.15
C VAL A 143 18.45 13.98 -9.54
N ALA A 144 18.23 13.85 -8.23
CA ALA A 144 18.18 12.56 -7.55
C ALA A 144 16.73 12.08 -7.39
N VAL A 145 16.50 10.81 -7.68
CA VAL A 145 15.20 10.12 -7.58
C VAL A 145 15.37 8.74 -6.95
N ARG A 146 14.28 8.18 -6.42
CA ARG A 146 14.28 6.80 -5.96
C ARG A 146 14.07 5.83 -7.12
N VAL A 147 14.82 4.75 -7.16
CA VAL A 147 14.64 3.64 -8.13
C VAL A 147 13.22 3.09 -8.05
N GLY A 148 12.61 2.81 -9.21
CA GLY A 148 11.27 2.26 -9.34
C GLY A 148 10.15 3.25 -9.00
N SER A 149 10.45 4.56 -8.93
CA SER A 149 9.45 5.60 -8.67
C SER A 149 8.94 6.24 -9.95
N LYS A 150 7.75 6.88 -9.89
CA LYS A 150 7.23 7.71 -10.98
C LYS A 150 8.21 8.81 -11.38
N ALA A 151 8.93 9.40 -10.41
CA ALA A 151 9.93 10.42 -10.69
C ALA A 151 11.08 9.89 -11.57
N GLU A 152 11.56 8.66 -11.30
CA GLU A 152 12.58 8.02 -12.15
C GLU A 152 12.10 7.91 -13.60
N THR A 153 10.93 7.32 -13.82
CA THR A 153 10.35 7.18 -15.16
C THR A 153 10.19 8.55 -15.84
N THR A 154 9.70 9.55 -15.11
CA THR A 154 9.50 10.89 -15.66
C THR A 154 10.79 11.52 -16.14
N PHE A 155 11.85 11.50 -15.34
CA PHE A 155 13.11 12.17 -15.70
C PHE A 155 13.98 11.36 -16.66
N LEU A 156 13.90 10.02 -16.66
CA LEU A 156 14.65 9.17 -17.58
C LEU A 156 13.99 9.03 -18.95
N GLU A 157 12.66 8.91 -18.97
CA GLU A 157 11.91 8.62 -20.19
C GLU A 157 11.22 9.86 -20.80
N HIS A 158 11.31 11.01 -20.11
CA HIS A 158 10.61 12.25 -20.48
C HIS A 158 9.11 12.03 -20.67
N SER A 159 8.51 11.27 -19.75
CA SER A 159 7.14 10.79 -19.85
C SER A 159 6.07 11.85 -19.55
N GLU A 160 6.47 13.02 -19.06
CA GLU A 160 5.55 14.11 -18.70
C GLU A 160 5.88 15.39 -19.47
N GLU A 161 4.85 16.04 -19.99
CA GLU A 161 4.98 17.32 -20.71
C GLU A 161 5.43 18.44 -19.74
N GLY A 162 6.29 19.33 -20.23
CA GLY A 162 6.80 20.44 -19.42
C GLY A 162 7.97 20.12 -18.48
N VAL A 163 8.37 18.85 -18.37
CA VAL A 163 9.57 18.48 -17.63
C VAL A 163 10.80 18.60 -18.54
N PRO A 164 11.79 19.47 -18.22
CA PRO A 164 12.94 19.70 -19.08
C PRO A 164 13.91 18.53 -19.05
N GLN A 165 14.78 18.49 -20.06
CA GLN A 165 15.88 17.53 -20.09
C GLN A 165 16.95 17.93 -19.08
N VAL A 166 17.16 17.09 -18.06
CA VAL A 166 18.21 17.26 -17.06
C VAL A 166 19.53 16.67 -17.55
N GLN A 167 20.67 17.12 -16.99
CA GLN A 167 21.97 16.61 -17.38
C GLN A 167 22.20 15.19 -16.86
N ASN A 168 21.83 14.93 -15.59
CA ASN A 168 22.00 13.62 -14.96
C ASN A 168 20.80 13.30 -14.06
N VAL A 169 20.38 12.04 -14.11
CA VAL A 169 19.40 11.47 -13.17
C VAL A 169 20.13 10.43 -12.30
N TYR A 170 20.18 10.68 -11.01
CA TYR A 170 20.78 9.76 -10.03
C TYR A 170 19.67 8.91 -9.39
N CYS A 171 19.62 7.64 -9.77
CA CYS A 171 18.62 6.70 -9.25
C CYS A 171 19.18 5.99 -8.02
N LEU A 172 18.66 6.29 -6.83
CA LEU A 172 19.14 5.80 -5.55
C LEU A 172 18.15 4.79 -4.93
N SER A 173 18.64 3.91 -4.07
CA SER A 173 17.87 2.76 -3.58
C SER A 173 16.70 3.18 -2.72
N ASP A 174 16.92 4.21 -1.89
CA ASP A 174 15.88 4.71 -0.98
C ASP A 174 15.85 6.25 -0.93
N LEU A 175 14.78 6.78 -0.36
CA LEU A 175 14.55 8.22 -0.31
C LEU A 175 15.52 8.93 0.66
N SER A 176 16.06 8.24 1.66
CA SER A 176 17.03 8.82 2.60
C SER A 176 18.37 9.11 1.91
N GLU A 177 18.76 8.23 0.98
CA GLU A 177 19.93 8.45 0.11
C GLU A 177 19.70 9.65 -0.84
N VAL A 178 18.50 9.74 -1.43
CA VAL A 178 18.09 10.88 -2.28
C VAL A 178 18.20 12.20 -1.51
N ILE A 179 17.67 12.26 -0.29
CA ILE A 179 17.76 13.46 0.57
C ILE A 179 19.20 13.75 1.00
N THR A 180 19.99 12.72 1.25
CA THR A 180 21.40 12.85 1.60
C THR A 180 22.21 13.45 0.44
N ALA A 181 21.90 13.03 -0.80
CA ALA A 181 22.54 13.59 -1.99
C ALA A 181 22.22 15.09 -2.16
N LEU A 182 20.96 15.49 -1.96
CA LEU A 182 20.56 16.90 -1.99
C LEU A 182 21.23 17.70 -0.85
N ARG A 183 21.18 17.20 0.38
CA ARG A 183 21.76 17.87 1.56
C ARG A 183 23.26 18.14 1.42
N ASN A 184 23.97 17.23 0.78
CA ASN A 184 25.43 17.34 0.60
C ASN A 184 25.82 18.03 -0.73
N ASP A 185 24.86 18.62 -1.42
CA ASP A 185 25.06 19.34 -2.68
C ASP A 185 25.68 18.45 -3.79
N TYR A 186 25.40 17.15 -3.75
CA TYR A 186 25.81 16.22 -4.82
C TYR A 186 24.89 16.29 -6.04
N VAL A 187 23.68 16.81 -5.85
CA VAL A 187 22.68 17.05 -6.88
C VAL A 187 22.04 18.42 -6.67
N ASP A 188 21.57 19.02 -7.76
CA ASP A 188 20.91 20.33 -7.74
C ASP A 188 19.48 20.25 -7.18
N ALA A 189 18.82 19.10 -7.35
CA ALA A 189 17.44 18.87 -6.95
C ALA A 189 17.17 17.41 -6.60
N CYS A 190 16.07 17.17 -5.87
CA CYS A 190 15.50 15.84 -5.72
C CYS A 190 14.02 15.86 -6.07
N ALA A 191 13.50 14.70 -6.54
CA ALA A 191 12.12 14.59 -6.96
C ALA A 191 11.45 13.33 -6.42
N GLY A 192 10.13 13.41 -6.18
CA GLY A 192 9.34 12.31 -5.67
C GLY A 192 7.99 12.72 -5.10
N TYR A 193 7.35 11.81 -4.38
CA TYR A 193 6.07 12.05 -3.71
C TYR A 193 6.16 13.18 -2.69
N ALA A 194 5.30 14.18 -2.81
CA ALA A 194 5.31 15.40 -1.99
C ALA A 194 5.30 15.10 -0.49
N ALA A 195 4.47 14.16 -0.03
CA ALA A 195 4.38 13.80 1.38
C ALA A 195 5.68 13.15 1.89
N ALA A 196 6.25 12.21 1.12
CA ALA A 196 7.45 11.49 1.50
C ALA A 196 8.69 12.39 1.48
N VAL A 197 8.87 13.17 0.41
CA VAL A 197 10.01 14.11 0.29
C VAL A 197 9.98 15.14 1.41
N ARG A 198 8.81 15.73 1.70
CA ARG A 198 8.63 16.69 2.80
C ARG A 198 9.01 16.10 4.15
N GLU A 199 8.52 14.90 4.44
CA GLU A 199 8.77 14.21 5.70
C GLU A 199 10.28 13.94 5.89
N GLN A 200 10.93 13.42 4.86
CA GLN A 200 12.35 13.10 4.91
C GLN A 200 13.24 14.35 5.02
N LEU A 201 12.94 15.41 4.27
CA LEU A 201 13.68 16.68 4.37
C LEU A 201 13.56 17.29 5.76
N ARG A 202 12.34 17.29 6.33
CA ARG A 202 12.11 17.78 7.69
C ARG A 202 12.89 16.97 8.73
N ASN A 203 12.85 15.63 8.63
CA ASN A 203 13.55 14.75 9.56
C ASN A 203 15.09 14.86 9.45
N ALA A 204 15.60 15.15 8.25
CA ALA A 204 17.02 15.39 8.01
C ALA A 204 17.50 16.78 8.43
N GLY A 205 16.59 17.67 8.87
CA GLY A 205 16.91 19.04 9.25
C GLY A 205 17.42 19.91 8.09
N VAL A 206 16.99 19.61 6.86
CA VAL A 206 17.40 20.34 5.66
C VAL A 206 16.50 21.54 5.46
N GLU A 207 17.07 22.72 5.27
CA GLU A 207 16.34 23.89 4.78
C GLU A 207 16.13 23.76 3.27
N TYR A 208 14.86 23.71 2.86
CA TYR A 208 14.47 23.44 1.48
C TYR A 208 13.28 24.27 1.04
N ARG A 209 13.02 24.28 -0.25
CA ARG A 209 11.74 24.65 -0.81
C ARG A 209 11.33 23.70 -1.93
N PHE A 210 10.05 23.60 -2.15
CA PHE A 210 9.51 22.97 -3.36
C PHE A 210 9.47 23.98 -4.50
N LEU A 211 9.59 23.50 -5.71
CA LEU A 211 9.25 24.31 -6.88
C LEU A 211 7.76 24.63 -6.89
N ASN A 212 7.36 25.67 -7.60
CA ASN A 212 5.97 26.11 -7.63
C ASN A 212 5.06 25.13 -8.36
N GLU A 213 5.62 24.40 -9.33
CA GLU A 213 4.92 23.46 -10.18
C GLU A 213 5.08 22.02 -9.66
N ASP A 214 3.99 21.26 -9.75
CA ASP A 214 4.06 19.81 -9.69
C ASP A 214 4.40 19.30 -11.08
N PHE A 215 5.25 18.29 -11.20
CA PHE A 215 5.60 17.77 -12.51
C PHE A 215 4.73 16.58 -12.95
N ALA A 216 4.01 15.95 -12.04
CA ALA A 216 3.09 14.87 -12.32
C ALA A 216 2.13 14.61 -11.13
N ARG A 217 1.09 13.83 -11.41
CA ARG A 217 0.28 13.16 -10.38
C ARG A 217 0.42 11.65 -10.57
N ALA A 218 0.47 10.90 -9.50
CA ALA A 218 0.53 9.43 -9.53
C ALA A 218 -0.75 8.85 -8.95
N LYS A 219 -1.34 7.89 -9.66
CA LYS A 219 -2.47 7.07 -9.18
C LYS A 219 -1.91 5.99 -8.26
N LEU A 220 -2.19 6.04 -6.95
CA LEU A 220 -1.73 5.03 -6.02
C LEU A 220 -2.76 3.93 -5.88
N GLY A 221 -2.33 2.69 -6.12
CA GLY A 221 -3.18 1.51 -6.08
C GLY A 221 -2.58 0.37 -5.27
N ILE A 222 -3.37 -0.68 -5.12
CA ILE A 222 -2.99 -1.92 -4.44
C ILE A 222 -2.81 -2.98 -5.53
N ALA A 223 -1.58 -3.51 -5.66
CA ALA A 223 -1.24 -4.44 -6.71
C ALA A 223 -1.35 -5.89 -6.23
N PHE A 224 -2.05 -6.70 -7.00
CA PHE A 224 -2.15 -8.14 -6.85
C PHE A 224 -1.52 -8.85 -8.05
N SER A 225 -1.18 -10.13 -7.92
CA SER A 225 -0.82 -10.92 -9.10
C SER A 225 -2.02 -11.05 -10.05
N LYS A 226 -1.78 -11.16 -11.35
CA LYS A 226 -2.86 -11.29 -12.36
C LYS A 226 -3.77 -12.50 -12.16
N GLY A 227 -3.30 -13.55 -11.51
CA GLY A 227 -4.07 -14.75 -11.19
C GLY A 227 -4.65 -14.78 -9.78
N SER A 228 -4.60 -13.66 -9.05
CA SER A 228 -5.12 -13.58 -7.68
C SER A 228 -6.64 -13.71 -7.62
N ASP A 229 -7.14 -14.05 -6.43
CA ASP A 229 -8.56 -14.19 -6.16
C ASP A 229 -9.33 -12.88 -6.46
N GLU A 230 -10.23 -12.96 -7.42
CA GLU A 230 -11.07 -11.82 -7.83
C GLU A 230 -12.07 -11.42 -6.75
N GLU A 231 -12.60 -12.37 -5.99
CA GLU A 231 -13.54 -12.09 -4.90
C GLU A 231 -12.86 -11.26 -3.79
N LEU A 232 -11.61 -11.60 -3.46
CA LEU A 232 -10.81 -10.83 -2.50
C LEU A 232 -10.58 -9.39 -2.99
N ARG A 233 -10.20 -9.22 -4.27
CA ARG A 233 -10.00 -7.88 -4.84
C ARG A 233 -11.29 -7.06 -4.85
N ASN A 234 -12.42 -7.66 -5.20
CA ASN A 234 -13.72 -6.99 -5.20
C ASN A 234 -14.11 -6.56 -3.78
N LYS A 235 -13.95 -7.44 -2.77
CA LYS A 235 -14.19 -7.08 -1.36
C LYS A 235 -13.34 -5.90 -0.91
N LEU A 236 -12.06 -5.88 -1.32
CA LEU A 236 -11.17 -4.76 -0.98
C LEU A 236 -11.60 -3.47 -1.69
N SER A 237 -11.99 -3.54 -2.95
CA SER A 237 -12.51 -2.39 -3.69
C SER A 237 -13.76 -1.82 -3.02
N ASP A 238 -14.73 -2.67 -2.71
CA ASP A 238 -15.97 -2.27 -2.04
C ASP A 238 -15.68 -1.60 -0.68
N ALA A 239 -14.75 -2.15 0.11
CA ALA A 239 -14.36 -1.57 1.40
C ALA A 239 -13.71 -0.19 1.24
N LEU A 240 -12.87 0.01 0.22
CA LEU A 240 -12.27 1.32 -0.06
C LEU A 240 -13.30 2.34 -0.53
N ASP A 241 -14.25 1.93 -1.38
CA ASP A 241 -15.33 2.78 -1.86
C ASP A 241 -16.25 3.22 -0.71
N GLU A 242 -16.58 2.30 0.21
CA GLU A 242 -17.31 2.63 1.43
C GLU A 242 -16.54 3.64 2.31
N MET A 243 -15.22 3.42 2.50
CA MET A 243 -14.36 4.31 3.29
C MET A 243 -14.27 5.70 2.67
N LEU A 244 -14.27 5.78 1.34
CA LEU A 244 -14.28 7.05 0.62
C LEU A 244 -15.63 7.75 0.82
N ALA A 245 -16.73 7.04 0.62
CA ALA A 245 -18.09 7.56 0.68
C ALA A 245 -18.48 8.08 2.08
N ASP A 246 -18.05 7.41 3.15
CA ASP A 246 -18.36 7.81 4.53
C ASP A 246 -17.32 8.77 5.13
N GLY A 247 -16.32 9.21 4.37
CA GLY A 247 -15.27 10.14 4.78
C GLY A 247 -14.18 9.55 5.68
N THR A 248 -14.15 8.23 5.87
CA THR A 248 -13.11 7.56 6.68
C THR A 248 -11.73 7.71 6.06
N THR A 249 -11.62 7.54 4.72
CA THR A 249 -10.38 7.78 3.98
C THR A 249 -9.86 9.20 4.22
N ALA A 250 -10.72 10.21 4.07
CA ALA A 250 -10.34 11.60 4.30
C ALA A 250 -9.85 11.84 5.73
N ARG A 251 -10.55 11.31 6.72
CA ARG A 251 -10.17 11.45 8.14
C ARG A 251 -8.82 10.81 8.46
N ILE A 252 -8.54 9.62 7.91
CA ILE A 252 -7.24 8.95 8.07
C ILE A 252 -6.14 9.81 7.46
N LEU A 253 -6.28 10.24 6.20
CA LEU A 253 -5.27 11.03 5.52
C LEU A 253 -5.01 12.39 6.19
N GLN A 254 -6.06 13.05 6.68
CA GLN A 254 -5.96 14.33 7.41
C GLN A 254 -5.13 14.20 8.70
N ALA A 255 -5.18 13.06 9.38
CA ALA A 255 -4.35 12.81 10.56
C ALA A 255 -2.83 12.85 10.25
N TYR A 256 -2.45 12.61 9.00
CA TYR A 256 -1.09 12.74 8.49
C TYR A 256 -0.79 14.10 7.84
N GLY A 257 -1.69 15.09 7.99
CA GLY A 257 -1.53 16.42 7.42
C GLY A 257 -1.67 16.47 5.89
N VAL A 258 -2.32 15.48 5.30
CA VAL A 258 -2.57 15.43 3.85
C VAL A 258 -3.79 16.29 3.52
N ASN A 259 -3.68 17.14 2.50
CA ASN A 259 -4.81 17.89 1.96
C ASN A 259 -5.65 16.95 1.08
N THR A 260 -6.80 16.54 1.60
CA THR A 260 -7.68 15.55 0.97
C THR A 260 -8.31 16.03 -0.32
N ASP A 261 -8.57 17.32 -0.49
CA ASP A 261 -9.15 17.88 -1.71
C ASP A 261 -8.20 17.71 -2.92
N LYS A 262 -6.89 17.64 -2.64
CA LYS A 262 -5.85 17.48 -3.66
C LYS A 262 -5.53 16.01 -4.00
N VAL A 263 -5.90 15.08 -3.13
CA VAL A 263 -5.47 13.68 -3.26
C VAL A 263 -6.62 12.68 -3.41
N LEU A 264 -7.85 13.06 -3.10
CA LEU A 264 -9.04 12.22 -3.26
C LEU A 264 -9.92 12.63 -4.45
N GLY A 265 -9.72 13.84 -5.01
CA GLY A 265 -10.39 14.27 -6.24
C GLY A 265 -9.80 13.53 -7.46
N GLY A 266 -10.67 13.05 -8.36
CA GLY A 266 -10.24 12.53 -9.66
C GLY A 266 -9.57 13.59 -10.53
N GLU A 267 -9.27 13.27 -11.78
CA GLU A 267 -8.57 14.13 -12.76
C GLU A 267 -9.32 15.47 -13.07
N GLU A 268 -10.55 15.65 -12.58
CA GLU A 268 -11.41 16.80 -12.92
C GLU A 268 -11.22 18.05 -12.01
N ASN A 269 -10.32 18.03 -11.05
CA ASN A 269 -10.04 19.20 -10.18
C ASN A 269 -8.73 19.90 -10.59
N GLU A 270 -8.64 20.36 -11.84
CA GLU A 270 -7.72 21.40 -12.25
C GLU A 270 -8.27 22.80 -11.96
#